data_06aba8c1cacdb76c210fccd1b924b968
#
_entry.id   06aba8c1cacdb76c210fccd1b924b968
#
_cell.length_a   1.000
_cell.length_b   1.000
_cell.length_c   1.000
_cell.angle_alpha   90.00
_cell.angle_beta   90.00
_cell.angle_gamma   90.00
#
_symmetry.space_group_name_H-M   'P 1'
#
loop_
_entity.id
_entity.type
_entity.pdbx_description
1 polymer ?
#
loop_
_entity_poly.entity_id
_entity_poly.type
_entity_poly.pdbx_seq_one_letter_code
_entity_poly.pdbx_strand_id
1 'polypeptide(L)'
;LARGKGVILLTAHFGSWEMAAALLAERGYPMNAIGAEQRDPRISDLIAELRRSCGVVTIGKGFDLKEALRCLRKGEILGVLLDQDPKDRGIVVPFLGLPASTPYGPVKMAFKLQVPVVPLFMVRREDGIFHDLHFLSPLEGKEGTLFGEDEKDSVRRSNDVLSEWIVSYPEQWMWLYPRWASTEAMISC
;
A
#
# COMPACT_ATOMS: atom_id res chain seq x y z
N LEU A 1 2.81 -11.27 12.26
CA LEU A 1 3.09 -10.76 13.62
C LEU A 1 3.59 -11.86 14.57
N ALA A 2 3.13 -13.11 14.43
CA ALA A 2 3.55 -14.22 15.30
C ALA A 2 5.08 -14.45 15.35
N ARG A 3 5.82 -13.94 14.38
CA ARG A 3 7.31 -14.00 14.34
C ARG A 3 7.99 -12.85 15.10
N GLY A 4 7.24 -12.02 15.84
CA GLY A 4 7.77 -10.86 16.57
C GLY A 4 8.30 -9.73 15.67
N LYS A 5 7.98 -9.74 14.39
CA LYS A 5 8.35 -8.70 13.43
C LYS A 5 7.11 -7.94 12.97
N GLY A 6 7.28 -6.65 12.64
CA GLY A 6 6.26 -5.88 11.95
C GLY A 6 5.97 -6.44 10.55
N VAL A 7 4.89 -5.97 9.94
CA VAL A 7 4.48 -6.36 8.60
C VAL A 7 4.06 -5.13 7.81
N ILE A 8 4.43 -5.08 6.54
CA ILE A 8 3.89 -4.10 5.59
C ILE A 8 2.70 -4.76 4.89
N LEU A 9 1.51 -4.16 5.03
CA LEU A 9 0.35 -4.52 4.22
C LEU A 9 0.35 -3.65 2.97
N LEU A 10 0.52 -4.30 1.82
CA LEU A 10 0.55 -3.66 0.51
C LEU A 10 -0.84 -3.67 -0.10
N THR A 11 -1.35 -2.50 -0.49
CA THR A 11 -2.62 -2.38 -1.22
C THR A 11 -2.58 -1.21 -2.21
N ALA A 12 -3.71 -0.91 -2.81
CA ALA A 12 -3.97 0.22 -3.69
C ALA A 12 -5.20 1.01 -3.21
N HIS A 13 -5.53 2.12 -3.85
CA HIS A 13 -6.83 2.78 -3.72
C HIS A 13 -7.92 1.93 -4.39
N PHE A 14 -8.12 0.74 -3.84
CA PHE A 14 -8.92 -0.34 -4.38
C PHE A 14 -9.93 -0.82 -3.34
N GLY A 15 -11.18 -0.99 -3.74
CA GLY A 15 -12.26 -1.43 -2.87
C GLY A 15 -12.42 -0.52 -1.65
N SER A 16 -12.54 -1.12 -0.48
CA SER A 16 -12.74 -0.41 0.79
C SER A 16 -11.47 -0.43 1.66
N TRP A 17 -10.35 0.10 1.16
CA TRP A 17 -9.04 0.07 1.85
C TRP A 17 -9.05 0.71 3.25
N GLU A 18 -9.83 1.78 3.48
CA GLU A 18 -9.98 2.39 4.82
C GLU A 18 -10.71 1.44 5.77
N MET A 19 -11.76 0.77 5.29
CA MET A 19 -12.49 -0.21 6.09
C MET A 19 -11.64 -1.44 6.40
N ALA A 20 -10.76 -1.86 5.49
CA ALA A 20 -9.81 -2.94 5.75
C ALA A 20 -8.88 -2.61 6.93
N ALA A 21 -8.34 -1.38 6.97
CA ALA A 21 -7.51 -0.91 8.07
C ALA A 21 -8.30 -0.84 9.39
N ALA A 22 -9.52 -0.28 9.36
CA ALA A 22 -10.39 -0.19 10.53
C ALA A 22 -10.77 -1.57 11.08
N LEU A 23 -11.12 -2.53 10.22
CA LEU A 23 -11.44 -3.91 10.62
C LEU A 23 -10.26 -4.60 11.32
N LEU A 24 -9.03 -4.40 10.84
CA LEU A 24 -7.85 -4.96 11.48
C LEU A 24 -7.60 -4.33 12.85
N ALA A 25 -7.73 -3.02 12.96
CA ALA A 25 -7.57 -2.32 14.24
C ALA A 25 -8.65 -2.75 15.25
N GLU A 26 -9.90 -2.88 14.82
CA GLU A 26 -11.01 -3.35 15.66
C GLU A 26 -10.79 -4.79 16.16
N ARG A 27 -10.12 -5.62 15.36
CA ARG A 27 -9.70 -6.99 15.74
C ARG A 27 -8.48 -7.02 16.67
N GLY A 28 -8.00 -5.86 17.12
CA GLY A 28 -6.89 -5.74 18.08
C GLY A 28 -5.50 -5.77 17.45
N TYR A 29 -5.38 -5.69 16.11
CA TYR A 29 -4.09 -5.57 15.46
C TYR A 29 -3.58 -4.12 15.53
N PRO A 30 -2.30 -3.89 15.88
CA PRO A 30 -1.72 -2.53 15.93
C PRO A 30 -1.54 -1.97 14.53
N MET A 31 -2.58 -1.33 14.01
CA MET A 31 -2.66 -0.87 12.62
C MET A 31 -2.20 0.59 12.50
N ASN A 32 -1.23 0.82 11.64
CA ASN A 32 -0.76 2.14 11.25
C ASN A 32 -0.94 2.31 9.74
N ALA A 33 -1.33 3.51 9.31
CA ALA A 33 -1.50 3.84 7.89
C ALA A 33 -0.75 5.11 7.54
N ILE A 34 -0.09 5.11 6.38
CA ILE A 34 0.54 6.32 5.86
C ILE A 34 -0.56 7.26 5.39
N GLY A 35 -0.55 8.50 5.88
CA GLY A 35 -1.45 9.56 5.45
C GLY A 35 -0.75 10.54 4.52
N ALA A 36 -1.31 10.78 3.33
CA ALA A 36 -0.91 11.91 2.50
C ALA A 36 -1.69 13.16 2.92
N GLU A 37 -1.00 14.31 2.94
CA GLU A 37 -1.71 15.58 3.14
C GLU A 37 -2.68 15.85 2.00
N GLN A 38 -3.91 16.16 2.37
CA GLN A 38 -4.90 16.63 1.42
C GLN A 38 -4.69 18.12 1.14
N ARG A 39 -5.18 18.58 -0.01
CA ARG A 39 -5.07 19.99 -0.39
C ARG A 39 -5.75 20.93 0.63
N ASP A 40 -6.84 20.48 1.24
CA ASP A 40 -7.50 21.14 2.36
C ASP A 40 -7.10 20.47 3.69
N PRO A 41 -6.42 21.16 4.62
CA PRO A 41 -6.01 20.59 5.90
C PRO A 41 -7.18 20.03 6.73
N ARG A 42 -8.37 20.60 6.60
CA ARG A 42 -9.58 20.13 7.32
C ARG A 42 -9.96 18.71 6.90
N ILE A 43 -9.73 18.35 5.62
CA ILE A 43 -9.96 16.99 5.13
C ILE A 43 -8.91 16.03 5.72
N SER A 44 -7.64 16.46 5.80
CA SER A 44 -6.58 15.66 6.44
C SER A 44 -6.90 15.38 7.91
N ASP A 45 -7.36 16.40 8.64
CA ASP A 45 -7.72 16.28 10.05
C ASP A 45 -8.93 15.35 10.24
N LEU A 46 -9.96 15.48 9.39
CA LEU A 46 -11.15 14.61 9.41
C LEU A 46 -10.77 13.14 9.16
N ILE A 47 -9.95 12.88 8.14
CA ILE A 47 -9.49 11.51 7.84
C ILE A 47 -8.69 10.94 9.02
N ALA A 48 -7.78 11.72 9.59
CA ALA A 48 -6.99 11.29 10.74
C ALA A 48 -7.87 11.01 11.98
N GLU A 49 -8.92 11.81 12.19
CA GLU A 49 -9.87 11.60 13.28
C GLU A 49 -10.72 10.34 13.06
N LEU A 50 -11.24 10.12 11.87
CA LEU A 50 -11.98 8.91 11.52
C LEU A 50 -11.12 7.65 11.70
N ARG A 51 -9.88 7.66 11.23
CA ARG A 51 -8.95 6.56 11.44
C ARG A 51 -8.69 6.31 12.93
N ARG A 52 -8.44 7.36 13.69
CA ARG A 52 -8.21 7.27 15.14
C ARG A 52 -9.43 6.71 15.88
N SER A 53 -10.66 7.08 15.50
CA SER A 53 -11.88 6.57 16.12
C SER A 53 -12.06 5.05 15.90
N CYS A 54 -11.47 4.50 14.84
CA CYS A 54 -11.43 3.06 14.55
C CYS A 54 -10.15 2.36 15.07
N GLY A 55 -9.29 3.07 15.82
CA GLY A 55 -8.04 2.49 16.35
C GLY A 55 -6.87 2.45 15.36
N VAL A 56 -6.98 3.10 14.20
CA VAL A 56 -5.90 3.19 13.21
C VAL A 56 -5.04 4.41 13.50
N VAL A 57 -3.74 4.22 13.63
CA VAL A 57 -2.76 5.30 13.81
C VAL A 57 -2.36 5.86 12.45
N THR A 58 -2.57 7.15 12.22
CA THR A 58 -2.08 7.81 11.00
C THR A 58 -0.63 8.26 11.22
N ILE A 59 0.29 7.75 10.39
CA ILE A 59 1.67 8.20 10.35
C ILE A 59 1.75 9.45 9.49
N GLY A 60 2.06 10.52 10.13
CA GLY A 60 2.37 11.92 9.85
C GLY A 60 2.20 12.54 8.47
N LYS A 61 2.25 13.84 8.50
CA LYS A 61 2.21 14.75 7.34
C LYS A 61 3.39 14.47 6.41
N GLY A 62 3.10 13.83 5.26
CA GLY A 62 4.13 13.44 4.30
C GLY A 62 5.09 12.42 4.90
N PHE A 63 4.87 11.17 4.69
CA PHE A 63 5.69 10.00 5.05
C PHE A 63 6.82 10.25 6.09
N ASP A 64 6.47 10.28 7.38
CA ASP A 64 7.48 10.27 8.44
C ASP A 64 8.17 8.89 8.50
N LEU A 65 9.31 8.81 7.79
CA LEU A 65 10.10 7.60 7.72
C LEU A 65 10.51 7.08 9.10
N LYS A 66 10.75 7.98 10.07
CA LYS A 66 11.17 7.56 11.42
C LYS A 66 10.02 6.86 12.15
N GLU A 67 8.82 7.38 12.05
CA GLU A 67 7.63 6.75 12.65
C GLU A 67 7.28 5.43 11.97
N ALA A 68 7.32 5.35 10.64
CA ALA A 68 7.11 4.12 9.90
C ALA A 68 8.12 3.02 10.28
N LEU A 69 9.41 3.37 10.39
CA LEU A 69 10.44 2.43 10.86
C LEU A 69 10.25 2.03 12.32
N ARG A 70 9.78 2.95 13.18
CA ARG A 70 9.52 2.67 14.59
C ARG A 70 8.36 1.68 14.75
N CYS A 71 7.26 1.89 14.04
CA CYS A 71 6.10 1.00 14.00
C CYS A 71 6.52 -0.43 13.62
N LEU A 72 7.24 -0.60 12.51
CA LEU A 72 7.70 -1.91 12.06
C LEU A 72 8.66 -2.59 13.06
N ARG A 73 9.56 -1.83 13.72
CA ARG A 73 10.46 -2.38 14.76
C ARG A 73 9.73 -2.83 16.02
N LYS A 74 8.58 -2.23 16.31
CA LYS A 74 7.72 -2.64 17.42
C LYS A 74 6.87 -3.89 17.14
N GLY A 75 6.96 -4.44 15.92
CA GLY A 75 6.13 -5.56 15.53
C GLY A 75 4.71 -5.18 15.12
N GLU A 76 4.49 -3.91 14.76
CA GLU A 76 3.18 -3.39 14.36
C GLU A 76 2.96 -3.51 12.84
N ILE A 77 1.74 -3.25 12.40
CA ILE A 77 1.34 -3.27 10.99
C ILE A 77 1.49 -1.88 10.39
N LEU A 78 2.08 -1.79 9.21
CA LEU A 78 2.12 -0.60 8.38
C LEU A 78 1.37 -0.82 7.07
N GLY A 79 0.20 -0.19 6.91
CA GLY A 79 -0.55 -0.17 5.65
C GLY A 79 0.00 0.87 4.69
N VAL A 80 0.24 0.45 3.45
CA VAL A 80 0.78 1.29 2.38
C VAL A 80 0.01 1.10 1.08
N LEU A 81 -0.23 2.20 0.37
CA LEU A 81 -0.82 2.22 -0.97
C LEU A 81 0.28 2.62 -1.97
N LEU A 82 0.54 1.77 -2.97
CA LEU A 82 1.63 1.97 -3.93
C LEU A 82 1.20 2.40 -5.32
N ASP A 83 -0.08 2.68 -5.52
CA ASP A 83 -0.67 2.98 -6.83
C ASP A 83 -0.69 4.47 -7.20
N GLN A 84 -0.03 5.33 -6.44
CA GLN A 84 0.11 6.75 -6.77
C GLN A 84 1.44 7.05 -7.46
N ASP A 85 1.45 8.08 -8.30
CA ASP A 85 2.63 8.56 -9.04
C ASP A 85 3.47 9.51 -8.16
N PRO A 86 4.66 9.08 -7.67
CA PRO A 86 5.56 9.93 -6.90
C PRO A 86 6.44 10.84 -7.78
N LYS A 87 6.16 10.89 -9.09
CA LYS A 87 6.92 11.63 -10.11
C LYS A 87 8.37 11.14 -10.19
N ASP A 88 9.34 12.06 -10.07
CA ASP A 88 10.79 11.80 -10.11
C ASP A 88 11.34 11.03 -8.90
N ARG A 89 10.54 10.89 -7.84
CA ARG A 89 10.93 10.18 -6.61
C ARG A 89 10.57 8.70 -6.59
N GLY A 90 10.15 8.16 -7.72
CA GLY A 90 9.78 6.74 -7.87
C GLY A 90 10.74 5.94 -8.73
N ILE A 91 10.46 4.65 -8.83
CA ILE A 91 11.09 3.74 -9.79
C ILE A 91 10.10 3.48 -10.91
N VAL A 92 10.52 3.65 -12.17
CA VAL A 92 9.68 3.38 -13.33
C VAL A 92 9.69 1.87 -13.61
N VAL A 93 8.52 1.25 -13.45
CA VAL A 93 8.26 -0.16 -13.72
C VAL A 93 6.86 -0.30 -14.34
N PRO A 94 6.54 -1.44 -14.99
CA PRO A 94 5.20 -1.64 -15.52
C PRO A 94 4.11 -1.59 -14.44
N PHE A 95 2.96 -1.00 -14.79
CA PHE A 95 1.71 -1.04 -14.03
C PHE A 95 0.56 -1.09 -15.04
N LEU A 96 -0.26 -2.13 -14.99
CA LEU A 96 -1.27 -2.45 -16.02
C LEU A 96 -0.67 -2.45 -17.44
N GLY A 97 0.56 -2.95 -17.59
CA GLY A 97 1.27 -3.04 -18.86
C GLY A 97 1.95 -1.76 -19.34
N LEU A 98 1.74 -0.63 -18.69
CA LEU A 98 2.33 0.67 -19.06
C LEU A 98 3.43 1.09 -18.09
N PRO A 99 4.48 1.82 -18.54
CA PRO A 99 5.53 2.33 -17.66
C PRO A 99 4.94 3.35 -16.67
N ALA A 100 5.15 3.13 -15.38
CA ALA A 100 4.62 3.99 -14.33
C ALA A 100 5.65 4.22 -13.22
N SER A 101 5.83 5.47 -12.81
CA SER A 101 6.62 5.79 -11.62
C SER A 101 5.91 5.25 -10.39
N THR A 102 6.64 4.51 -9.53
CA THR A 102 6.05 3.82 -8.38
C THR A 102 6.87 4.10 -7.12
N PRO A 103 6.22 4.39 -5.97
CA PRO A 103 6.92 4.61 -4.72
C PRO A 103 7.75 3.39 -4.30
N TYR A 104 9.01 3.58 -3.90
CA TYR A 104 9.86 2.48 -3.46
C TYR A 104 10.25 2.54 -1.97
N GLY A 105 9.79 3.57 -1.26
CA GLY A 105 10.04 3.71 0.18
C GLY A 105 9.65 2.49 1.01
N PRO A 106 8.44 1.93 0.85
CA PRO A 106 8.01 0.71 1.54
C PRO A 106 8.91 -0.49 1.24
N VAL A 107 9.36 -0.65 0.00
CA VAL A 107 10.31 -1.71 -0.40
C VAL A 107 11.62 -1.57 0.34
N LYS A 108 12.21 -0.36 0.37
CA LYS A 108 13.42 -0.08 1.15
C LYS A 108 13.28 -0.41 2.63
N MET A 109 12.14 -0.09 3.22
CA MET A 109 11.88 -0.42 4.62
C MET A 109 11.82 -1.92 4.84
N ALA A 110 11.14 -2.66 3.95
CA ALA A 110 11.06 -4.12 4.02
C ALA A 110 12.46 -4.74 3.99
N PHE A 111 13.31 -4.35 3.05
CA PHE A 111 14.71 -4.82 2.98
C PHE A 111 15.51 -4.46 4.22
N LYS A 112 15.45 -3.20 4.65
CA LYS A 112 16.24 -2.73 5.80
C LYS A 112 15.88 -3.43 7.11
N LEU A 113 14.60 -3.71 7.32
CA LEU A 113 14.10 -4.29 8.57
C LEU A 113 13.84 -5.79 8.48
N GLN A 114 13.99 -6.38 7.28
CA GLN A 114 13.69 -7.79 7.04
C GLN A 114 12.28 -8.15 7.53
N VAL A 115 11.29 -7.30 7.18
CA VAL A 115 9.87 -7.51 7.47
C VAL A 115 9.13 -7.99 6.22
N PRO A 116 8.12 -8.87 6.37
CA PRO A 116 7.35 -9.35 5.24
C PRO A 116 6.46 -8.24 4.66
N VAL A 117 6.23 -8.32 3.35
CA VAL A 117 5.25 -7.53 2.62
C VAL A 117 4.12 -8.44 2.19
N VAL A 118 2.92 -8.18 2.69
CA VAL A 118 1.73 -9.00 2.48
C VAL A 118 0.72 -8.19 1.69
N PRO A 119 0.38 -8.59 0.46
CA PRO A 119 -0.69 -7.93 -0.28
C PRO A 119 -2.04 -8.17 0.39
N LEU A 120 -2.86 -7.13 0.41
CA LEU A 120 -4.18 -7.11 1.04
C LEU A 120 -5.18 -6.40 0.14
N PHE A 121 -6.35 -7.00 -0.07
CA PHE A 121 -7.43 -6.36 -0.82
C PHE A 121 -8.76 -6.58 -0.12
N MET A 122 -9.57 -5.53 -0.05
CA MET A 122 -10.96 -5.62 0.42
C MET A 122 -11.91 -5.39 -0.75
N VAL A 123 -12.53 -6.48 -1.20
CA VAL A 123 -13.43 -6.51 -2.34
C VAL A 123 -14.87 -6.36 -1.85
N ARG A 124 -15.61 -5.40 -2.39
CA ARG A 124 -17.04 -5.30 -2.17
C ARG A 124 -17.76 -6.31 -3.06
N ARG A 125 -18.62 -7.12 -2.49
CA ARG A 125 -19.43 -8.10 -3.21
C ARG A 125 -20.48 -7.44 -4.11
N GLU A 126 -21.03 -8.20 -5.06
CA GLU A 126 -22.08 -7.74 -5.98
C GLU A 126 -23.33 -7.25 -5.27
N ASP A 127 -23.65 -7.76 -4.08
CA ASP A 127 -24.76 -7.29 -3.27
C ASP A 127 -24.58 -5.86 -2.73
N GLY A 128 -23.38 -5.29 -2.85
CA GLY A 128 -23.05 -3.94 -2.42
C GLY A 128 -22.95 -3.74 -0.90
N ILE A 129 -23.18 -4.79 -0.11
CA ILE A 129 -23.25 -4.75 1.36
C ILE A 129 -22.05 -5.42 1.99
N PHE A 130 -21.80 -6.67 1.60
CA PHE A 130 -20.71 -7.47 2.15
C PHE A 130 -19.39 -7.22 1.44
N HIS A 131 -18.31 -7.41 2.19
CA HIS A 131 -16.94 -7.25 1.70
C HIS A 131 -16.12 -8.49 2.07
N ASP A 132 -15.28 -8.93 1.14
CA ASP A 132 -14.33 -10.00 1.38
C ASP A 132 -12.93 -9.39 1.56
N LEU A 133 -12.27 -9.76 2.66
CA LEU A 133 -10.91 -9.34 2.93
C LEU A 133 -9.94 -10.47 2.53
N HIS A 134 -9.15 -10.21 1.51
CA HIS A 134 -8.20 -11.16 0.95
C HIS A 134 -6.77 -10.82 1.40
N PHE A 135 -6.14 -11.77 2.11
CA PHE A 135 -4.71 -11.77 2.38
C PHE A 135 -4.03 -12.70 1.40
N LEU A 136 -3.05 -12.21 0.69
CA LEU A 136 -2.23 -13.06 -0.16
C LEU A 136 -1.00 -13.56 0.61
N SER A 137 -0.30 -14.52 0.01
CA SER A 137 1.01 -14.93 0.51
C SER A 137 1.97 -13.75 0.54
N PRO A 138 2.86 -13.67 1.52
CA PRO A 138 3.92 -12.67 1.50
C PRO A 138 4.66 -12.69 0.17
N LEU A 139 5.03 -11.52 -0.33
CA LEU A 139 5.88 -11.44 -1.51
C LEU A 139 7.26 -11.98 -1.16
N GLU A 140 7.64 -13.09 -1.77
CA GLU A 140 8.91 -13.76 -1.56
C GLU A 140 9.76 -13.70 -2.82
N GLY A 141 11.06 -13.46 -2.65
CA GLY A 141 12.07 -13.59 -3.70
C GLY A 141 12.53 -15.03 -3.86
N LYS A 142 13.48 -15.25 -4.76
CA LYS A 142 14.17 -16.55 -4.89
C LYS A 142 14.91 -16.87 -3.59
N GLU A 143 14.89 -18.15 -3.17
CA GLU A 143 15.66 -18.68 -2.02
C GLU A 143 15.39 -18.01 -0.67
N GLY A 144 14.15 -17.56 -0.41
CA GLY A 144 13.78 -16.99 0.89
C GLY A 144 14.28 -15.56 1.12
N THR A 145 14.80 -14.89 0.10
CA THR A 145 15.02 -13.44 0.13
C THR A 145 13.67 -12.73 0.17
N LEU A 146 13.58 -11.67 0.93
CA LEU A 146 12.40 -10.81 0.92
C LEU A 146 12.28 -10.18 -0.47
N PHE A 147 11.22 -10.48 -1.08
CA PHE A 147 10.72 -10.23 -2.40
C PHE A 147 11.62 -9.44 -3.39
N GLY A 148 11.86 -10.05 -4.56
CA GLY A 148 12.63 -9.48 -5.66
C GLY A 148 14.15 -9.69 -5.55
N GLU A 149 14.84 -9.55 -6.68
CA GLU A 149 16.30 -9.66 -6.78
C GLU A 149 16.98 -8.36 -6.34
N ASP A 150 16.30 -7.23 -6.61
CA ASP A 150 16.71 -5.89 -6.23
C ASP A 150 15.50 -4.99 -5.92
N GLU A 151 15.74 -3.70 -5.65
CA GLU A 151 14.67 -2.74 -5.38
C GLU A 151 13.71 -2.60 -6.57
N LYS A 152 14.22 -2.61 -7.81
CA LYS A 152 13.42 -2.44 -9.02
C LYS A 152 12.53 -3.66 -9.27
N ASP A 153 13.07 -4.87 -9.16
CA ASP A 153 12.30 -6.11 -9.28
C ASP A 153 11.24 -6.22 -8.20
N SER A 154 11.55 -5.82 -6.97
CA SER A 154 10.60 -5.81 -5.87
C SER A 154 9.44 -4.83 -6.09
N VAL A 155 9.71 -3.63 -6.61
CA VAL A 155 8.66 -2.66 -6.98
C VAL A 155 7.83 -3.20 -8.14
N ARG A 156 8.45 -3.82 -9.14
CA ARG A 156 7.74 -4.48 -10.25
C ARG A 156 6.80 -5.55 -9.75
N ARG A 157 7.26 -6.47 -8.90
CA ARG A 157 6.42 -7.53 -8.30
C ARG A 157 5.24 -6.97 -7.50
N SER A 158 5.45 -5.87 -6.79
CA SER A 158 4.37 -5.15 -6.11
C SER A 158 3.32 -4.66 -7.12
N ASN A 159 3.75 -4.05 -8.21
CA ASN A 159 2.86 -3.59 -9.27
C ASN A 159 2.15 -4.75 -9.99
N ASP A 160 2.83 -5.87 -10.22
CA ASP A 160 2.24 -7.07 -10.85
C ASP A 160 1.02 -7.55 -10.05
N VAL A 161 1.18 -7.70 -8.72
CA VAL A 161 0.08 -8.11 -7.84
C VAL A 161 -1.07 -7.08 -7.81
N LEU A 162 -0.76 -5.79 -7.74
CA LEU A 162 -1.78 -4.74 -7.79
C LEU A 162 -2.52 -4.76 -9.13
N SER A 163 -1.79 -4.92 -10.24
CA SER A 163 -2.36 -4.97 -11.59
C SER A 163 -3.27 -6.16 -11.78
N GLU A 164 -2.89 -7.34 -11.30
CA GLU A 164 -3.72 -8.57 -11.35
C GLU A 164 -5.07 -8.36 -10.66
N TRP A 165 -5.08 -7.77 -9.47
CA TRP A 165 -6.31 -7.51 -8.74
C TRP A 165 -7.16 -6.41 -9.39
N ILE A 166 -6.54 -5.37 -9.92
CA ILE A 166 -7.25 -4.31 -10.64
C ILE A 166 -7.89 -4.85 -11.91
N VAL A 167 -7.21 -5.72 -12.66
CA VAL A 167 -7.78 -6.37 -13.86
C VAL A 167 -8.94 -7.29 -13.51
N SER A 168 -8.88 -7.97 -12.35
CA SER A 168 -9.95 -8.87 -11.88
C SER A 168 -11.20 -8.13 -11.41
N TYR A 169 -11.06 -6.90 -10.89
CA TYR A 169 -12.15 -6.06 -10.37
C TYR A 169 -11.93 -4.59 -10.77
N PRO A 170 -11.98 -4.28 -12.08
CA PRO A 170 -11.59 -2.94 -12.56
C PRO A 170 -12.49 -1.82 -12.04
N GLU A 171 -13.75 -2.11 -11.73
CA GLU A 171 -14.71 -1.16 -11.18
C GLU A 171 -14.42 -0.75 -9.73
N GLN A 172 -13.51 -1.46 -9.05
CA GLN A 172 -13.17 -1.20 -7.65
C GLN A 172 -11.89 -0.42 -7.45
N TRP A 173 -11.16 -0.09 -8.52
CA TRP A 173 -9.98 0.76 -8.44
C TRP A 173 -10.31 2.23 -8.73
N MET A 174 -9.60 3.13 -8.06
CA MET A 174 -9.81 4.57 -8.21
C MET A 174 -9.13 5.14 -9.48
N TRP A 175 -9.80 5.03 -10.64
CA TRP A 175 -9.32 5.50 -11.93
C TRP A 175 -9.14 7.02 -12.05
N LEU A 176 -9.70 7.81 -11.14
CA LEU A 176 -9.65 9.28 -11.18
C LEU A 176 -8.25 9.84 -10.88
N TYR A 177 -7.36 9.02 -10.36
CA TYR A 177 -5.99 9.44 -10.09
C TYR A 177 -5.11 9.28 -11.36
N PRO A 178 -4.34 10.33 -11.75
CA PRO A 178 -3.50 10.28 -12.96
C PRO A 178 -2.22 9.45 -12.72
N ARG A 179 -2.37 8.14 -12.70
CA ARG A 179 -1.32 7.17 -12.34
C ARG A 179 -0.05 7.25 -13.20
N TRP A 180 -0.18 7.68 -14.45
CA TRP A 180 0.91 7.73 -15.44
C TRP A 180 1.34 9.15 -15.80
N ALA A 181 0.92 10.17 -15.06
CA ALA A 181 1.16 11.56 -15.41
C ALA A 181 2.65 11.89 -15.63
N SER A 182 3.56 11.33 -14.82
CA SER A 182 5.00 11.57 -14.97
C SER A 182 5.69 10.71 -16.04
N THR A 183 4.99 9.71 -16.60
CA THR A 183 5.52 8.79 -17.63
C THR A 183 4.74 8.85 -18.94
N GLU A 184 3.83 9.79 -19.09
CA GLU A 184 2.98 9.94 -20.28
C GLU A 184 3.78 10.00 -21.59
N ALA A 185 4.90 10.71 -21.60
CA ALA A 185 5.79 10.79 -22.76
C ALA A 185 6.41 9.43 -23.15
N MET A 186 6.50 8.48 -22.23
CA MET A 186 7.02 7.13 -22.50
C MET A 186 5.95 6.19 -23.06
N ILE A 187 4.66 6.57 -22.95
CA ILE A 187 3.52 5.77 -23.42
C ILE A 187 3.15 6.14 -24.85
N SER A 188 3.45 7.39 -25.25
CA SER A 188 3.08 7.95 -26.54
C SER A 188 4.06 7.61 -27.68
N CYS A 189 5.07 6.78 -27.40
CA CYS A 189 6.02 6.25 -28.39
C CYS A 189 5.66 4.81 -28.75
#